data_d5c9119abe941dd3b799e66050ed0927
#
_entry.id   d5c9119abe941dd3b799e66050ed0927
#
_cell.length_a   1.000
_cell.length_b   1.000
_cell.length_c   1.000
_cell.angle_alpha   90.00
_cell.angle_beta   90.00
_cell.angle_gamma   90.00
#
_symmetry.space_group_name_H-M   'P 1'
#
loop_
_entity.id
_entity.type
_entity.pdbx_description
1 polymer ?
#
loop_
_entity_poly.entity_id
_entity_poly.type
_entity_poly.pdbx_seq_one_letter_code
_entity_poly.pdbx_strand_id
1 'polypeptide(L)'
;MNEEDIISLFYAKSHLETYEVLFPLAQRGNKFATYFIGNMLISPIDQTVEADVLEGIGYLKLSAKAGYSPAFEFLGNLYAYNEKVKNDLVAAHTFFYLAALIDNKVDIGYHLMIEDEFGISEASINKSKELAEACMAVGLENCELFKE
;
A
#
# COMPACT_ATOMS: atom_id res chain seq x y z
N MET A 1 8.96 12.69 12.14
CA MET A 1 9.84 12.46 10.98
C MET A 1 8.98 12.40 9.72
N ASN A 2 9.30 13.18 8.72
CA ASN A 2 8.58 13.23 7.46
C ASN A 2 9.20 12.27 6.41
N GLU A 3 8.60 12.22 5.22
CA GLU A 3 9.04 11.33 4.15
C GLU A 3 10.49 11.61 3.71
N GLU A 4 10.86 12.88 3.55
CA GLU A 4 12.22 13.27 3.13
C GLU A 4 13.28 12.85 4.15
N ASP A 5 12.97 13.00 5.44
CA ASP A 5 13.85 12.56 6.52
C ASP A 5 14.10 11.06 6.46
N ILE A 6 13.06 10.29 6.21
CA ILE A 6 13.13 8.82 6.10
C ILE A 6 13.94 8.40 4.87
N ILE A 7 13.69 9.03 3.72
CA ILE A 7 14.45 8.75 2.50
C ILE A 7 15.95 9.01 2.73
N SER A 8 16.26 10.10 3.44
CA SER A 8 17.64 10.43 3.77
C SER A 8 18.34 9.34 4.61
N LEU A 9 17.61 8.62 5.45
CA LEU A 9 18.16 7.50 6.23
C LEU A 9 18.68 6.37 5.33
N PHE A 10 17.98 6.07 4.25
CA PHE A 10 18.39 5.02 3.31
C PHE A 10 19.71 5.31 2.62
N TYR A 11 20.07 6.58 2.49
CA TYR A 11 21.34 6.99 1.91
C TYR A 11 22.47 7.08 2.95
N ALA A 12 22.12 7.36 4.21
CA ALA A 12 23.09 7.63 5.27
C ALA A 12 23.42 6.41 6.13
N LYS A 13 22.53 5.40 6.16
CA LYS A 13 22.61 4.26 7.06
C LYS A 13 22.45 2.94 6.32
N SER A 14 22.87 1.84 6.97
CA SER A 14 22.60 0.51 6.47
C SER A 14 21.09 0.19 6.51
N HIS A 15 20.69 -0.86 5.80
CA HIS A 15 19.32 -1.33 5.77
C HIS A 15 18.79 -1.65 7.19
N LEU A 16 19.59 -2.39 7.96
CA LEU A 16 19.23 -2.75 9.34
C LEU A 16 19.11 -1.52 10.24
N GLU A 17 20.07 -0.61 10.18
CA GLU A 17 20.04 0.62 10.97
C GLU A 17 18.82 1.49 10.64
N THR A 18 18.47 1.58 9.36
CA THR A 18 17.26 2.28 8.91
C THR A 18 16.02 1.62 9.49
N TYR A 19 15.94 0.30 9.43
CA TYR A 19 14.83 -0.46 10.02
C TYR A 19 14.69 -0.18 11.51
N GLU A 20 15.81 -0.22 12.25
CA GLU A 20 15.81 0.00 13.70
C GLU A 20 15.36 1.42 14.08
N VAL A 21 15.65 2.42 13.25
CA VAL A 21 15.18 3.80 13.46
C VAL A 21 13.69 3.92 13.16
N LEU A 22 13.22 3.29 12.08
CA LEU A 22 11.83 3.42 11.63
C LEU A 22 10.85 2.59 12.45
N PHE A 23 11.29 1.46 13.00
CA PHE A 23 10.39 0.54 13.71
C PHE A 23 9.62 1.20 14.86
N PRO A 24 10.27 1.94 15.78
CA PRO A 24 9.54 2.65 16.85
C PRO A 24 8.54 3.69 16.32
N LEU A 25 8.88 4.37 15.22
CA LEU A 25 7.98 5.34 14.59
C LEU A 25 6.76 4.65 13.98
N ALA A 26 6.97 3.50 13.35
CA ALA A 26 5.88 2.68 12.82
C ALA A 26 4.95 2.18 13.93
N GLN A 27 5.52 1.78 15.08
CA GLN A 27 4.76 1.37 16.27
C GLN A 27 3.85 2.50 16.79
N ARG A 28 4.25 3.75 16.58
CA ARG A 28 3.49 4.94 16.98
C ARG A 28 2.51 5.42 15.89
N GLY A 29 2.42 4.71 14.77
CA GLY A 29 1.48 5.02 13.70
C GLY A 29 1.93 6.09 12.72
N ASN A 30 3.23 6.43 12.66
CA ASN A 30 3.73 7.34 11.63
C ASN A 30 3.52 6.71 10.26
N LYS A 31 2.72 7.35 9.39
CA LYS A 31 2.30 6.77 8.10
C LYS A 31 3.44 6.52 7.12
N PHE A 32 4.48 7.33 7.19
CA PHE A 32 5.67 7.13 6.33
C PHE A 32 6.50 5.95 6.84
N ALA A 33 6.72 5.88 8.15
CA ALA A 33 7.46 4.78 8.77
C ALA A 33 6.73 3.44 8.58
N THR A 34 5.41 3.39 8.73
CA THR A 34 4.63 2.16 8.49
C THR A 34 4.76 1.70 7.04
N TYR A 35 4.75 2.63 6.10
CA TYR A 35 4.94 2.30 4.68
C TYR A 35 6.32 1.68 4.43
N PHE A 36 7.39 2.32 4.90
CA PHE A 36 8.75 1.82 4.65
C PHE A 36 9.05 0.53 5.41
N ILE A 37 8.56 0.38 6.64
CA ILE A 37 8.68 -0.90 7.37
C ILE A 37 7.94 -2.01 6.62
N GLY A 38 6.73 -1.76 6.14
CA GLY A 38 5.98 -2.72 5.32
C GLY A 38 6.74 -3.14 4.07
N ASN A 39 7.31 -2.17 3.37
CA ASN A 39 8.12 -2.41 2.17
C ASN A 39 9.35 -3.27 2.51
N MET A 40 10.07 -2.93 3.56
CA MET A 40 11.28 -3.65 3.99
C MET A 40 10.99 -5.10 4.39
N LEU A 41 9.84 -5.37 4.99
CA LEU A 41 9.41 -6.73 5.35
C LEU A 41 8.98 -7.57 4.14
N ILE A 42 8.37 -6.93 3.15
CA ILE A 42 7.90 -7.64 1.93
C ILE A 42 9.06 -7.91 0.97
N SER A 43 9.93 -6.93 0.79
CA SER A 43 11.05 -7.00 -0.16
C SER A 43 12.33 -6.45 0.48
N PRO A 44 12.92 -7.17 1.45
CA PRO A 44 14.13 -6.70 2.08
C PRO A 44 15.28 -6.63 1.07
N ILE A 45 16.08 -5.57 1.17
CA ILE A 45 17.23 -5.34 0.28
C ILE A 45 18.32 -6.36 0.53
N ASP A 46 18.49 -6.76 1.78
CA ASP A 46 19.48 -7.74 2.20
C ASP A 46 18.93 -8.68 3.28
N GLN A 47 19.77 -9.59 3.78
CA GLN A 47 19.35 -10.60 4.75
C GLN A 47 19.35 -10.12 6.20
N THR A 48 19.71 -8.87 6.47
CA THR A 48 19.73 -8.33 7.84
C THR A 48 18.34 -8.06 8.40
N VAL A 49 17.35 -7.89 7.53
CA VAL A 49 15.93 -7.81 7.90
C VAL A 49 15.25 -9.06 7.35
N GLU A 50 14.65 -9.86 8.22
CA GLU A 50 13.94 -11.05 7.82
C GLU A 50 12.63 -10.72 7.11
N ALA A 51 12.39 -11.36 5.96
CA ALA A 51 11.17 -11.15 5.19
C ALA A 51 9.95 -11.70 5.94
N ASP A 52 8.90 -10.91 6.00
CA ASP A 52 7.58 -11.32 6.53
C ASP A 52 6.49 -10.58 5.74
N VAL A 53 5.98 -11.24 4.71
CA VAL A 53 5.02 -10.64 3.78
C VAL A 53 3.70 -10.30 4.48
N LEU A 54 3.19 -11.17 5.35
CA LEU A 54 1.92 -10.91 6.04
C LEU A 54 2.02 -9.74 7.01
N GLU A 55 3.10 -9.67 7.78
CA GLU A 55 3.34 -8.55 8.69
C GLU A 55 3.54 -7.26 7.89
N GLY A 56 4.28 -7.33 6.78
CA GLY A 56 4.49 -6.19 5.88
C GLY A 56 3.19 -5.64 5.32
N ILE A 57 2.28 -6.50 4.89
CA ILE A 57 0.94 -6.09 4.43
C ILE A 57 0.18 -5.37 5.55
N GLY A 58 0.28 -5.87 6.77
CA GLY A 58 -0.35 -5.21 7.94
C GLY A 58 0.13 -3.77 8.11
N TYR A 59 1.44 -3.53 8.01
CA TYR A 59 2.00 -2.18 8.07
C TYR A 59 1.56 -1.31 6.89
N LEU A 60 1.51 -1.87 5.67
CA LEU A 60 1.01 -1.13 4.50
C LEU A 60 -0.45 -0.71 4.68
N LYS A 61 -1.27 -1.58 5.22
CA LYS A 61 -2.68 -1.26 5.51
C LYS A 61 -2.82 -0.13 6.52
N LEU A 62 -1.97 -0.10 7.56
CA LEU A 62 -1.94 1.01 8.51
C LEU A 62 -1.59 2.33 7.83
N SER A 63 -0.60 2.33 6.96
CA SER A 63 -0.20 3.51 6.18
C SER A 63 -1.33 3.98 5.25
N ALA A 64 -1.98 3.05 4.57
CA ALA A 64 -3.11 3.32 3.69
C ALA A 64 -4.30 3.92 4.45
N LYS A 65 -4.63 3.37 5.61
CA LYS A 65 -5.69 3.91 6.48
C LYS A 65 -5.41 5.36 6.90
N ALA A 66 -4.15 5.72 7.05
CA ALA A 66 -3.74 7.09 7.36
C ALA A 66 -3.71 8.02 6.13
N GLY A 67 -4.11 7.52 4.95
CA GLY A 67 -4.24 8.32 3.73
C GLY A 67 -2.98 8.47 2.89
N TYR A 68 -1.96 7.66 3.14
CA TYR A 68 -0.73 7.70 2.34
C TYR A 68 -0.91 6.93 1.04
N SER A 69 -1.08 7.64 -0.08
CA SER A 69 -1.42 7.03 -1.37
C SER A 69 -0.41 6.00 -1.89
N PRO A 70 0.92 6.15 -1.68
CA PRO A 70 1.86 5.11 -2.08
C PRO A 70 1.60 3.74 -1.44
N ALA A 71 1.02 3.70 -0.24
CA ALA A 71 0.66 2.44 0.40
C ALA A 71 -0.47 1.72 -0.36
N PHE A 72 -1.45 2.46 -0.87
CA PHE A 72 -2.50 1.90 -1.72
C PHE A 72 -1.93 1.36 -3.04
N GLU A 73 -1.02 2.08 -3.66
CA GLU A 73 -0.36 1.63 -4.89
C GLU A 73 0.44 0.34 -4.65
N PHE A 74 1.16 0.27 -3.56
CA PHE A 74 1.92 -0.94 -3.21
C PHE A 74 0.99 -2.13 -2.95
N LEU A 75 -0.10 -1.94 -2.22
CA LEU A 75 -1.11 -2.98 -1.99
C LEU A 75 -1.73 -3.45 -3.31
N GLY A 76 -2.07 -2.52 -4.20
CA GLY A 76 -2.56 -2.86 -5.54
C GLY A 76 -1.58 -3.75 -6.30
N ASN A 77 -0.32 -3.39 -6.27
CA ASN A 77 0.75 -4.15 -6.92
C ASN A 77 0.88 -5.57 -6.34
N LEU A 78 0.82 -5.71 -5.02
CA LEU A 78 0.89 -7.01 -4.36
C LEU A 78 -0.24 -7.94 -4.80
N TYR A 79 -1.48 -7.46 -4.80
CA TYR A 79 -2.64 -8.27 -5.18
C TYR A 79 -2.69 -8.57 -6.68
N ALA A 80 -2.07 -7.75 -7.52
CA ALA A 80 -2.03 -7.98 -8.96
C ALA A 80 -0.89 -8.92 -9.39
N TYR A 81 0.29 -8.80 -8.78
CA TYR A 81 1.51 -9.39 -9.36
C TYR A 81 2.35 -10.24 -8.40
N ASN A 82 2.19 -10.13 -7.08
CA ASN A 82 3.09 -10.79 -6.15
C ASN A 82 2.78 -12.28 -6.01
N GLU A 83 3.78 -13.14 -6.23
CA GLU A 83 3.64 -14.60 -6.18
C GLU A 83 3.33 -15.14 -4.77
N LYS A 84 3.69 -14.39 -3.73
CA LYS A 84 3.46 -14.79 -2.33
C LYS A 84 2.10 -14.39 -1.78
N VAL A 85 1.35 -13.61 -2.55
CA VAL A 85 0.01 -13.13 -2.19
C VAL A 85 -0.98 -13.70 -3.18
N LYS A 86 -2.11 -14.21 -2.68
CA LYS A 86 -3.17 -14.70 -3.57
C LYS A 86 -3.65 -13.58 -4.48
N ASN A 87 -3.55 -13.80 -5.78
CA ASN A 87 -3.99 -12.84 -6.79
C ASN A 87 -5.47 -12.48 -6.62
N ASP A 88 -5.74 -11.18 -6.56
CA ASP A 88 -7.10 -10.64 -6.48
C ASP A 88 -7.15 -9.33 -7.26
N LEU A 89 -7.59 -9.42 -8.51
CA LEU A 89 -7.59 -8.29 -9.44
C LEU A 89 -8.64 -7.23 -9.06
N VAL A 90 -9.75 -7.62 -8.44
CA VAL A 90 -10.74 -6.65 -7.95
C VAL A 90 -10.17 -5.84 -6.79
N ALA A 91 -9.50 -6.51 -5.85
CA ALA A 91 -8.82 -5.82 -4.75
C ALA A 91 -7.70 -4.92 -5.29
N ALA A 92 -6.88 -5.41 -6.22
CA ALA A 92 -5.82 -4.64 -6.84
C ALA A 92 -6.36 -3.36 -7.49
N HIS A 93 -7.41 -3.49 -8.29
CA HIS A 93 -8.07 -2.35 -8.94
C HIS A 93 -8.59 -1.35 -7.89
N THR A 94 -9.22 -1.85 -6.83
CA THR A 94 -9.78 -1.01 -5.77
C THR A 94 -8.68 -0.20 -5.07
N PHE A 95 -7.55 -0.83 -4.73
CA PHE A 95 -6.43 -0.13 -4.10
C PHE A 95 -5.81 0.92 -5.03
N PHE A 96 -5.61 0.59 -6.29
CA PHE A 96 -5.09 1.55 -7.27
C PHE A 96 -6.06 2.71 -7.50
N TYR A 97 -7.36 2.43 -7.54
CA TYR A 97 -8.37 3.46 -7.72
C TYR A 97 -8.45 4.40 -6.51
N LEU A 98 -8.32 3.85 -5.29
CA LEU A 98 -8.22 4.66 -4.06
C LEU A 98 -7.02 5.59 -4.09
N ALA A 99 -5.85 5.08 -4.51
CA ALA A 99 -4.67 5.94 -4.66
C ALA A 99 -4.94 7.08 -5.63
N ALA A 100 -5.58 6.77 -6.76
CA ALA A 100 -5.91 7.77 -7.78
C ALA A 100 -6.92 8.81 -7.26
N LEU A 101 -7.91 8.39 -6.48
CA LEU A 101 -8.86 9.32 -5.85
C LEU A 101 -8.17 10.27 -4.88
N ILE A 102 -7.29 9.74 -4.03
CA ILE A 102 -6.54 10.52 -3.04
C ILE A 102 -5.65 11.56 -3.74
N ASP A 103 -4.97 11.15 -4.80
CA ASP A 103 -4.03 12.00 -5.54
C ASP A 103 -4.72 12.85 -6.63
N ASN A 104 -6.03 12.72 -6.81
CA ASN A 104 -6.80 13.39 -7.86
C ASN A 104 -6.26 13.09 -9.27
N LYS A 105 -5.99 11.80 -9.55
CA LYS A 105 -5.39 11.30 -10.79
C LYS A 105 -6.18 10.14 -11.41
N VAL A 106 -7.52 10.20 -11.35
CA VAL A 106 -8.39 9.11 -11.84
C VAL A 106 -8.18 8.81 -13.33
N ASP A 107 -7.85 9.82 -14.12
CA ASP A 107 -7.66 9.68 -15.57
C ASP A 107 -6.32 9.04 -15.96
N ILE A 108 -5.37 8.91 -15.03
CA ILE A 108 -4.02 8.42 -15.29
C ILE A 108 -3.52 7.41 -14.23
N GLY A 109 -4.41 6.90 -13.38
CA GLY A 109 -4.02 5.98 -12.30
C GLY A 109 -3.72 4.56 -12.78
N TYR A 110 -3.02 3.79 -11.94
CA TYR A 110 -2.66 2.40 -12.24
C TYR A 110 -3.85 1.45 -12.35
N HIS A 111 -5.03 1.83 -11.83
CA HIS A 111 -6.26 1.06 -12.01
C HIS A 111 -6.62 0.87 -13.48
N LEU A 112 -6.27 1.83 -14.35
CA LEU A 112 -6.49 1.74 -15.80
C LEU A 112 -5.66 0.61 -16.42
N MET A 113 -4.47 0.36 -15.90
CA MET A 113 -3.62 -0.74 -16.34
C MET A 113 -4.27 -2.09 -16.02
N ILE A 114 -4.88 -2.22 -14.86
CA ILE A 114 -5.61 -3.43 -14.48
C ILE A 114 -6.81 -3.66 -15.43
N GLU A 115 -7.53 -2.59 -15.78
CA GLU A 115 -8.65 -2.67 -16.72
C GLU A 115 -8.17 -3.16 -18.10
N ASP A 116 -7.06 -2.62 -18.59
CA ASP A 116 -6.55 -2.91 -19.94
C ASP A 116 -5.83 -4.25 -20.05
N GLU A 117 -4.92 -4.58 -19.11
CA GLU A 117 -4.08 -5.78 -19.18
C GLU A 117 -4.79 -7.07 -18.81
N PHE A 118 -5.65 -7.03 -17.81
CA PHE A 118 -6.25 -8.22 -17.24
C PHE A 118 -7.67 -8.48 -17.72
N GLY A 119 -8.27 -7.54 -18.46
CA GLY A 119 -9.58 -7.69 -19.04
C GLY A 119 -10.68 -8.02 -18.02
N ILE A 120 -10.61 -7.44 -16.82
CA ILE A 120 -11.64 -7.65 -15.81
C ILE A 120 -12.98 -7.09 -16.31
N SER A 121 -14.09 -7.73 -15.90
CA SER A 121 -15.42 -7.37 -16.39
C SER A 121 -15.81 -5.95 -15.97
N GLU A 122 -16.69 -5.32 -16.75
CA GLU A 122 -17.27 -4.03 -16.43
C GLU A 122 -17.97 -4.06 -15.07
N ALA A 123 -18.65 -5.16 -14.75
CA ALA A 123 -19.30 -5.36 -13.45
C ALA A 123 -18.26 -5.33 -12.30
N SER A 124 -17.09 -5.97 -12.48
CA SER A 124 -16.01 -5.96 -11.50
C SER A 124 -15.40 -4.56 -11.34
N ILE A 125 -15.22 -3.83 -12.44
CA ILE A 125 -14.74 -2.46 -12.42
C ILE A 125 -15.70 -1.57 -11.62
N ASN A 126 -16.99 -1.67 -11.90
CA ASN A 126 -18.01 -0.87 -11.22
C ASN A 126 -18.07 -1.19 -9.72
N LYS A 127 -18.01 -2.48 -9.36
CA LYS A 127 -17.96 -2.91 -7.96
C LYS A 127 -16.74 -2.34 -7.24
N SER A 128 -15.59 -2.40 -7.87
CA SER A 128 -14.34 -1.85 -7.33
C SER A 128 -14.45 -0.35 -7.08
N LYS A 129 -14.98 0.40 -8.04
CA LYS A 129 -15.18 1.85 -7.91
C LYS A 129 -16.17 2.20 -6.80
N GLU A 130 -17.27 1.45 -6.69
CA GLU A 130 -18.25 1.63 -5.61
C GLU A 130 -17.64 1.40 -4.24
N LEU A 131 -16.82 0.35 -4.08
CA LEU A 131 -16.11 0.06 -2.83
C LEU A 131 -15.15 1.20 -2.47
N ALA A 132 -14.38 1.68 -3.43
CA ALA A 132 -13.42 2.76 -3.22
C ALA A 132 -14.12 4.07 -2.83
N GLU A 133 -15.18 4.42 -3.54
CA GLU A 133 -15.97 5.63 -3.26
C GLU A 133 -16.66 5.54 -1.90
N ALA A 134 -17.16 4.36 -1.52
CA ALA A 134 -17.72 4.14 -0.20
C ALA A 134 -16.68 4.32 0.90
N CYS A 135 -15.45 3.84 0.68
CA CYS A 135 -14.34 4.03 1.62
C CYS A 135 -14.01 5.51 1.81
N MET A 136 -13.99 6.28 0.73
CA MET A 136 -13.75 7.72 0.81
C MET A 136 -14.89 8.44 1.56
N ALA A 137 -16.12 7.99 1.36
CA ALA A 137 -17.30 8.62 1.98
C ALA A 137 -17.36 8.39 3.51
N VAL A 138 -17.02 7.17 3.97
CA VAL A 138 -17.09 6.83 5.41
C VAL A 138 -15.79 7.12 6.17
N GLY A 139 -14.74 7.47 5.44
CA GLY A 139 -13.40 7.64 5.98
C GLY A 139 -12.58 6.35 5.89
N LEU A 140 -11.31 6.48 5.53
CA LEU A 140 -10.42 5.33 5.30
C LEU A 140 -10.28 4.43 6.52
N GLU A 141 -10.32 4.98 7.71
CA GLU A 141 -10.27 4.24 8.97
C GLU A 141 -11.47 3.32 9.20
N ASN A 142 -12.59 3.61 8.55
CA ASN A 142 -13.84 2.85 8.64
C ASN A 142 -14.10 1.99 7.40
N CYS A 143 -13.15 1.96 6.48
CA CYS A 143 -13.29 1.28 5.19
C CYS A 143 -13.33 -0.24 5.35
N GLU A 144 -14.29 -0.88 4.68
CA GLU A 144 -14.47 -2.34 4.70
C GLU A 144 -13.22 -3.10 4.24
N LEU A 145 -12.40 -2.52 3.34
CA LEU A 145 -11.19 -3.14 2.83
C LEU A 145 -10.15 -3.45 3.92
N PHE A 146 -10.21 -2.74 5.05
CA PHE A 146 -9.26 -2.90 6.15
C PHE A 146 -9.84 -3.69 7.33
N LYS A 147 -11.09 -4.11 7.25
CA LYS A 147 -11.71 -4.99 8.24
C LYS A 147 -11.32 -6.44 7.98
N GLU A 148 -11.04 -7.17 9.03
CA GLU A 148 -10.72 -8.59 8.98
C GLU A 148 -11.97 -9.46 9.00
#